data_797a64a1e378f13a8fad60b3ea8ada59
#
_entry.id   797a64a1e378f13a8fad60b3ea8ada59
#
_cell.length_a   1.000
_cell.length_b   1.000
_cell.length_c   1.000
_cell.angle_alpha   90.00
_cell.angle_beta   90.00
_cell.angle_gamma   90.00
#
_symmetry.space_group_name_H-M   'P 1'
#
loop_
_entity.id
_entity.type
_entity.pdbx_description
1 polymer ?
#
loop_
_entity_poly.entity_id
_entity_poly.type
_entity_poly.pdbx_seq_one_letter_code
_entity_poly.pdbx_strand_id
1 'polypeptide(L)'
;MINSICQQSQSIEKATNIYTALRRTAPSTKKNLKNYIKVFLGLDIPDKKICHEHNNPMDYLWHAFSGNHPHPGKNYPDEATTLSRATNHDCIVWANRAGGKTELAAVATLLDCIFKPNCQVRILAGSGEQAGRMYEYLVDFLHHGYEEFLSKPPLKSKCHFKNGSSTEVLTQSATSVRGQHIQRLRCDEVELFEEEVFAAAKFTTQSKDGITAGMEVISTMHQPYGLMQRIVTSASQYGTPIFKWCIWEVIEKCTGRNCSQCPLWQDCGGKAKNAAGYLKIDDCITQMRRASRAGWEAEMLCKRPSRENVVFDEFDPAVHVKAIDFNPDLPLYRTLDFGFVNPFVCLWIQVDENGGVRVIDEYVRSRATINVHAKEIMSRTPISEENVAGTFCDPAGKSVNDVTGTSAVRELRSHGIEVKFRRSKILEGIELIRRAIHSGDGKNSIIISPKCRFLIEALECYHYPQNSCSGTELPLKDGVYDHPIDALRYFFINHSRPAKTSARRY
;
A
#
# COMPACT_ATOMS: atom_id res chain seq x y z
N MET A 1 -27.79 -28.56 -54.52
CA MET A 1 -26.42 -28.13 -54.15
C MET A 1 -26.27 -26.60 -54.11
N ILE A 2 -26.62 -25.83 -55.13
CA ILE A 2 -26.49 -24.35 -55.18
C ILE A 2 -27.32 -23.66 -54.07
N ASN A 3 -28.57 -24.05 -53.82
CA ASN A 3 -29.41 -23.49 -52.76
C ASN A 3 -28.86 -23.75 -51.33
N SER A 4 -28.21 -24.89 -51.10
CA SER A 4 -27.58 -25.24 -49.83
C SER A 4 -26.34 -24.38 -49.57
N ILE A 5 -25.54 -24.13 -50.60
CA ILE A 5 -24.36 -23.23 -50.52
C ILE A 5 -24.77 -21.77 -50.27
N CYS A 6 -25.85 -21.32 -50.95
CA CYS A 6 -26.36 -19.96 -50.74
C CYS A 6 -26.95 -19.76 -49.34
N GLN A 7 -27.67 -20.74 -48.79
CA GLN A 7 -28.15 -20.66 -47.38
C GLN A 7 -27.03 -20.73 -46.36
N GLN A 8 -25.99 -21.52 -46.58
CA GLN A 8 -24.79 -21.52 -45.72
C GLN A 8 -24.05 -20.19 -45.78
N SER A 9 -23.88 -19.60 -46.98
CA SER A 9 -23.25 -18.27 -47.13
C SER A 9 -24.02 -17.17 -46.39
N GLN A 10 -25.35 -17.09 -46.52
CA GLN A 10 -26.19 -16.16 -45.79
C GLN A 10 -26.15 -16.35 -44.27
N SER A 11 -26.05 -17.59 -43.80
CA SER A 11 -25.93 -17.93 -42.39
C SER A 11 -24.58 -17.49 -41.83
N ILE A 12 -23.50 -17.68 -42.58
CA ILE A 12 -22.14 -17.22 -42.20
C ILE A 12 -22.07 -15.70 -42.16
N GLU A 13 -22.61 -15.01 -43.17
CA GLU A 13 -22.65 -13.55 -43.22
C GLU A 13 -23.42 -12.97 -42.03
N LYS A 14 -24.58 -13.54 -41.70
CA LYS A 14 -25.39 -13.13 -40.54
C LYS A 14 -24.63 -13.37 -39.23
N ALA A 15 -23.94 -14.47 -39.07
CA ALA A 15 -23.12 -14.76 -37.89
C ALA A 15 -21.96 -13.80 -37.76
N THR A 16 -21.27 -13.46 -38.86
CA THR A 16 -20.17 -12.46 -38.89
C THR A 16 -20.65 -11.09 -38.52
N ASN A 17 -21.83 -10.68 -39.01
CA ASN A 17 -22.42 -9.39 -38.68
C ASN A 17 -22.78 -9.30 -37.19
N ILE A 18 -23.35 -10.37 -36.60
CA ILE A 18 -23.66 -10.44 -35.16
C ILE A 18 -22.37 -10.37 -34.33
N TYR A 19 -21.35 -11.18 -34.72
CA TYR A 19 -20.06 -11.17 -34.03
C TYR A 19 -19.41 -9.78 -34.01
N THR A 20 -19.40 -9.09 -35.14
CA THR A 20 -18.86 -7.75 -35.26
C THR A 20 -19.66 -6.72 -34.43
N ALA A 21 -20.99 -6.81 -34.42
CA ALA A 21 -21.84 -5.95 -33.62
C ALA A 21 -21.61 -6.16 -32.13
N LEU A 22 -21.52 -7.42 -31.66
CA LEU A 22 -21.25 -7.75 -30.27
C LEU A 22 -19.86 -7.26 -29.80
N ARG A 23 -18.85 -7.35 -30.67
CA ARG A 23 -17.50 -6.85 -30.38
C ARG A 23 -17.44 -5.33 -30.19
N ARG A 24 -18.32 -4.60 -30.84
CA ARG A 24 -18.46 -3.12 -30.73
C ARG A 24 -19.38 -2.68 -29.59
N THR A 25 -20.04 -3.60 -28.91
CA THR A 25 -20.98 -3.30 -27.84
C THR A 25 -20.27 -3.37 -26.49
N ALA A 26 -20.30 -2.25 -25.74
CA ALA A 26 -19.69 -2.18 -24.41
C ALA A 26 -20.39 -3.11 -23.42
N PRO A 27 -19.63 -3.96 -22.68
CA PRO A 27 -20.21 -4.81 -21.66
C PRO A 27 -20.83 -4.01 -20.52
N SER A 28 -22.09 -4.31 -20.17
CA SER A 28 -22.87 -3.56 -19.16
C SER A 28 -22.86 -4.20 -17.77
N THR A 29 -22.39 -5.44 -17.64
CA THR A 29 -22.28 -6.16 -16.38
C THR A 29 -20.93 -6.90 -16.27
N LYS A 30 -20.51 -7.21 -15.04
CA LYS A 30 -19.29 -8.01 -14.81
C LYS A 30 -19.33 -9.36 -15.56
N LYS A 31 -20.51 -10.01 -15.60
CA LYS A 31 -20.70 -11.26 -16.35
C LYS A 31 -20.53 -11.05 -17.87
N ASN A 32 -21.12 -9.96 -18.39
CA ASN A 32 -20.97 -9.62 -19.81
C ASN A 32 -19.52 -9.30 -20.16
N LEU A 33 -18.81 -8.59 -19.27
CA LEU A 33 -17.39 -8.32 -19.46
C LEU A 33 -16.56 -9.61 -19.50
N LYS A 34 -16.78 -10.54 -18.56
CA LYS A 34 -16.12 -11.85 -18.57
C LYS A 34 -16.37 -12.62 -19.87
N ASN A 35 -17.62 -12.66 -20.32
CA ASN A 35 -17.99 -13.33 -21.57
C ASN A 35 -17.36 -12.64 -22.78
N TYR A 36 -17.36 -11.30 -22.80
CA TYR A 36 -16.72 -10.51 -23.85
C TYR A 36 -15.24 -10.87 -24.00
N ILE A 37 -14.51 -10.86 -22.88
CA ILE A 37 -13.08 -11.17 -22.84
C ILE A 37 -12.83 -12.62 -23.30
N LYS A 38 -13.63 -13.56 -22.83
CA LYS A 38 -13.51 -14.95 -23.22
C LYS A 38 -13.73 -15.17 -24.71
N VAL A 39 -14.76 -14.53 -25.29
CA VAL A 39 -15.12 -14.70 -26.69
C VAL A 39 -14.17 -13.95 -27.64
N PHE A 40 -13.80 -12.71 -27.30
CA PHE A 40 -13.09 -11.83 -28.22
C PHE A 40 -11.58 -11.75 -27.97
N LEU A 41 -11.10 -12.06 -26.75
CA LEU A 41 -9.68 -12.10 -26.42
C LEU A 41 -9.16 -13.52 -26.12
N GLY A 42 -10.05 -14.52 -26.03
CA GLY A 42 -9.67 -15.90 -25.74
C GLY A 42 -9.23 -16.14 -24.28
N LEU A 43 -9.40 -15.18 -23.38
CA LEU A 43 -8.94 -15.25 -22.00
C LEU A 43 -10.06 -15.69 -21.05
N ASP A 44 -9.85 -16.73 -20.27
CA ASP A 44 -10.77 -17.16 -19.21
C ASP A 44 -10.28 -16.64 -17.85
N ILE A 45 -10.74 -15.45 -17.50
CA ILE A 45 -10.29 -14.75 -16.28
C ILE A 45 -10.95 -15.37 -15.04
N PRO A 46 -10.15 -15.76 -14.02
CA PRO A 46 -10.68 -16.28 -12.77
C PRO A 46 -11.57 -15.27 -12.06
N ASP A 47 -12.76 -15.72 -11.63
CA ASP A 47 -13.77 -14.90 -10.98
C ASP A 47 -14.24 -15.46 -9.62
N LYS A 48 -13.54 -16.47 -9.11
CA LYS A 48 -13.84 -17.06 -7.80
C LYS A 48 -12.95 -16.47 -6.73
N LYS A 49 -13.57 -16.13 -5.61
CA LYS A 49 -12.88 -15.81 -4.37
C LYS A 49 -12.58 -17.11 -3.62
N ILE A 50 -11.32 -17.42 -3.40
CA ILE A 50 -10.86 -18.63 -2.71
C ILE A 50 -10.41 -18.32 -1.29
N CYS A 51 -9.59 -17.28 -1.12
CA CYS A 51 -9.15 -16.81 0.19
C CYS A 51 -10.12 -15.77 0.77
N HIS A 52 -10.36 -15.81 2.07
CA HIS A 52 -11.37 -14.96 2.74
C HIS A 52 -11.11 -13.46 2.55
N GLU A 53 -9.85 -13.02 2.64
CA GLU A 53 -9.47 -11.60 2.56
C GLU A 53 -9.06 -11.16 1.15
N HIS A 54 -9.23 -12.01 0.15
CA HIS A 54 -8.83 -11.71 -1.21
C HIS A 54 -10.03 -11.33 -2.08
N ASN A 55 -9.73 -10.64 -3.16
CA ASN A 55 -10.59 -10.45 -4.32
C ASN A 55 -10.25 -11.52 -5.35
N ASN A 56 -10.86 -11.44 -6.52
CA ASN A 56 -10.46 -12.22 -7.68
C ASN A 56 -10.03 -11.28 -8.82
N PRO A 57 -9.27 -11.76 -9.80
CA PRO A 57 -8.80 -10.95 -10.94
C PRO A 57 -9.91 -10.20 -11.68
N MET A 58 -11.10 -10.82 -11.80
CA MET A 58 -12.25 -10.22 -12.47
C MET A 58 -12.87 -9.04 -11.68
N ASP A 59 -12.68 -8.96 -10.34
CA ASP A 59 -13.10 -7.82 -9.53
C ASP A 59 -12.32 -6.56 -9.88
N TYR A 60 -11.00 -6.67 -10.01
CA TYR A 60 -10.14 -5.58 -10.46
C TYR A 60 -10.53 -5.11 -11.87
N LEU A 61 -10.64 -6.04 -12.80
CA LEU A 61 -10.92 -5.69 -14.19
C LEU A 61 -12.28 -5.02 -14.36
N TRP A 62 -13.28 -5.47 -13.60
CA TRP A 62 -14.58 -4.81 -13.56
C TRP A 62 -14.48 -3.40 -13.00
N HIS A 63 -13.74 -3.19 -11.92
CA HIS A 63 -13.49 -1.85 -11.37
C HIS A 63 -12.79 -0.94 -12.39
N ALA A 64 -11.70 -1.39 -13.00
CA ALA A 64 -10.95 -0.63 -13.99
C ALA A 64 -11.81 -0.19 -15.19
N PHE A 65 -12.74 -1.06 -15.63
CA PHE A 65 -13.59 -0.80 -16.79
C PHE A 65 -14.85 0.02 -16.45
N SER A 66 -15.60 -0.37 -15.38
CA SER A 66 -16.97 0.12 -15.13
C SER A 66 -17.05 1.51 -14.52
N GLY A 67 -15.99 2.11 -14.22
CA GLY A 67 -15.79 3.31 -13.46
C GLY A 67 -16.66 4.53 -13.68
N ASN A 68 -17.48 4.57 -14.66
CA ASN A 68 -18.43 5.65 -14.86
C ASN A 68 -19.90 5.20 -14.73
N HIS A 69 -20.13 3.94 -14.34
CA HIS A 69 -21.49 3.44 -14.17
C HIS A 69 -21.80 3.23 -12.69
N PRO A 70 -22.83 3.88 -12.14
CA PRO A 70 -23.32 3.53 -10.82
C PRO A 70 -23.71 2.05 -10.85
N HIS A 71 -23.24 1.28 -9.86
CA HIS A 71 -23.62 -0.13 -9.71
C HIS A 71 -25.14 -0.26 -9.62
N PRO A 72 -25.84 -0.88 -10.57
CA PRO A 72 -27.23 -1.25 -10.37
C PRO A 72 -27.24 -2.42 -9.38
N GLY A 73 -27.62 -2.19 -8.12
CA GLY A 73 -28.01 -3.23 -7.19
C GLY A 73 -27.24 -3.41 -5.89
N LYS A 74 -26.58 -2.40 -5.36
CA LYS A 74 -26.21 -2.38 -3.94
C LYS A 74 -26.78 -1.15 -3.27
N ASN A 75 -27.82 -1.34 -2.47
CA ASN A 75 -28.19 -0.43 -1.41
C ASN A 75 -27.07 -0.42 -0.38
N TYR A 76 -26.22 0.61 -0.42
CA TYR A 76 -25.35 0.93 0.70
C TYR A 76 -26.25 1.57 1.77
N PRO A 77 -26.12 1.24 3.06
CA PRO A 77 -26.86 1.93 4.10
C PRO A 77 -26.48 3.41 4.10
N ASP A 78 -27.50 4.27 4.07
CA ASP A 78 -27.45 5.71 3.78
C ASP A 78 -26.69 6.59 4.79
N GLU A 79 -26.13 6.06 5.88
CA GLU A 79 -25.60 6.89 6.97
C GLU A 79 -24.06 6.87 7.15
N ALA A 80 -23.30 6.05 6.38
CA ALA A 80 -21.84 6.02 6.48
C ALA A 80 -21.13 6.64 5.25
N THR A 81 -21.83 7.25 4.33
CA THR A 81 -21.36 7.52 2.97
C THR A 81 -21.14 8.99 2.61
N THR A 82 -21.11 9.90 3.56
CA THR A 82 -20.80 11.32 3.25
C THR A 82 -19.30 11.57 2.98
N LEU A 83 -18.42 10.59 3.21
CA LEU A 83 -16.97 10.73 2.99
C LEU A 83 -16.38 9.84 1.91
N SER A 84 -17.13 8.97 1.23
CA SER A 84 -16.58 8.05 0.24
C SER A 84 -17.39 7.85 -1.04
N ARG A 85 -17.88 8.90 -1.65
CA ARG A 85 -17.96 8.89 -3.11
C ARG A 85 -16.53 9.09 -3.58
N ALA A 86 -15.83 8.00 -3.85
CA ALA A 86 -14.55 8.07 -4.55
C ALA A 86 -14.79 8.88 -5.82
N THR A 87 -14.30 10.11 -5.83
CA THR A 87 -14.44 11.05 -6.94
C THR A 87 -13.49 10.68 -8.09
N ASN A 88 -12.73 9.60 -7.92
CA ASN A 88 -11.75 9.08 -8.86
C ASN A 88 -11.81 7.55 -8.95
N HIS A 89 -11.07 6.99 -9.91
CA HIS A 89 -10.95 5.55 -10.18
C HIS A 89 -9.63 4.95 -9.72
N ASP A 90 -8.99 5.56 -8.75
CA ASP A 90 -7.76 5.05 -8.20
C ASP A 90 -7.98 3.66 -7.59
N CYS A 91 -7.02 2.77 -7.81
CA CYS A 91 -7.01 1.48 -7.13
C CYS A 91 -5.58 0.94 -6.99
N ILE A 92 -5.44 -0.01 -6.08
CA ILE A 92 -4.21 -0.75 -5.83
C ILE A 92 -4.46 -2.21 -6.18
N VAL A 93 -3.58 -2.77 -6.99
CA VAL A 93 -3.57 -4.20 -7.35
C VAL A 93 -2.37 -4.85 -6.71
N TRP A 94 -2.62 -5.61 -5.66
CA TRP A 94 -1.62 -6.42 -4.98
C TRP A 94 -1.85 -7.89 -5.30
N ALA A 95 -1.06 -8.43 -6.22
CA ALA A 95 -1.26 -9.80 -6.65
C ALA A 95 0.05 -10.57 -6.77
N ASN A 96 -0.06 -11.90 -6.76
CA ASN A 96 1.09 -12.79 -6.84
C ASN A 96 1.86 -12.64 -8.16
N ARG A 97 3.12 -13.09 -8.15
CA ARG A 97 3.90 -13.26 -9.36
C ARG A 97 3.21 -14.24 -10.31
N ALA A 98 3.23 -13.95 -11.60
CA ALA A 98 2.44 -14.67 -12.62
C ALA A 98 0.91 -14.67 -12.36
N GLY A 99 0.40 -13.79 -11.51
CA GLY A 99 -1.03 -13.62 -11.22
C GLY A 99 -1.82 -12.88 -12.30
N GLY A 100 -1.23 -12.59 -13.47
CA GLY A 100 -1.88 -11.97 -14.62
C GLY A 100 -2.05 -10.46 -14.54
N LYS A 101 -1.47 -9.78 -13.55
CA LYS A 101 -1.63 -8.31 -13.32
C LYS A 101 -1.43 -7.48 -14.57
N THR A 102 -0.27 -7.62 -15.20
CA THR A 102 0.16 -6.85 -16.38
C THR A 102 -0.73 -7.11 -17.59
N GLU A 103 -1.11 -8.37 -17.83
CA GLU A 103 -2.02 -8.75 -18.92
C GLU A 103 -3.44 -8.19 -18.69
N LEU A 104 -3.95 -8.26 -17.46
CA LEU A 104 -5.25 -7.68 -17.10
C LEU A 104 -5.26 -6.15 -17.25
N ALA A 105 -4.16 -5.48 -16.92
CA ALA A 105 -4.02 -4.04 -17.14
C ALA A 105 -3.97 -3.69 -18.63
N ALA A 106 -3.37 -4.55 -19.47
CA ALA A 106 -3.43 -4.41 -20.93
C ALA A 106 -4.86 -4.61 -21.46
N VAL A 107 -5.60 -5.59 -20.95
CA VAL A 107 -7.04 -5.77 -21.27
C VAL A 107 -7.84 -4.53 -20.86
N ALA A 108 -7.63 -4.01 -19.64
CA ALA A 108 -8.30 -2.79 -19.20
C ALA A 108 -7.96 -1.58 -20.09
N THR A 109 -6.71 -1.49 -20.56
CA THR A 109 -6.27 -0.45 -21.50
C THR A 109 -6.99 -0.56 -22.84
N LEU A 110 -7.08 -1.76 -23.40
CA LEU A 110 -7.82 -2.01 -24.65
C LEU A 110 -9.28 -1.58 -24.52
N LEU A 111 -9.95 -2.02 -23.45
CA LEU A 111 -11.36 -1.72 -23.21
C LEU A 111 -11.60 -0.21 -23.01
N ASP A 112 -10.73 0.48 -22.28
CA ASP A 112 -10.80 1.94 -22.12
C ASP A 112 -10.67 2.64 -23.48
N CYS A 113 -9.70 2.24 -24.28
CA CYS A 113 -9.45 2.86 -25.58
C CYS A 113 -10.55 2.59 -26.62
N ILE A 114 -11.21 1.43 -26.57
CA ILE A 114 -12.26 1.08 -27.51
C ILE A 114 -13.60 1.73 -27.11
N PHE A 115 -13.97 1.65 -25.84
CA PHE A 115 -15.31 1.99 -25.38
C PHE A 115 -15.45 3.38 -24.76
N LYS A 116 -14.34 4.07 -24.48
CA LYS A 116 -14.35 5.44 -23.92
C LYS A 116 -13.70 6.41 -24.91
N PRO A 117 -14.47 7.12 -25.73
CA PRO A 117 -13.92 8.06 -26.71
C PRO A 117 -13.03 9.12 -26.06
N ASN A 118 -11.94 9.48 -26.73
CA ASN A 118 -10.93 10.44 -26.27
C ASN A 118 -10.16 10.03 -25.00
N CYS A 119 -10.26 8.79 -24.55
CA CYS A 119 -9.53 8.30 -23.37
C CYS A 119 -8.03 8.29 -23.63
N GLN A 120 -7.28 9.05 -22.84
CA GLN A 120 -5.82 9.07 -22.88
C GLN A 120 -5.28 8.16 -21.78
N VAL A 121 -4.63 7.08 -22.18
CA VAL A 121 -4.02 6.10 -21.26
C VAL A 121 -2.51 6.23 -21.31
N ARG A 122 -1.85 6.23 -20.17
CA ARG A 122 -0.40 6.13 -20.09
C ARG A 122 0.00 4.92 -19.25
N ILE A 123 1.08 4.27 -19.68
CA ILE A 123 1.67 3.13 -19.01
C ILE A 123 3.03 3.57 -18.47
N LEU A 124 3.24 3.40 -17.16
CA LEU A 124 4.48 3.69 -16.47
C LEU A 124 4.88 2.41 -15.70
N ALA A 125 6.15 2.00 -15.77
CA ALA A 125 6.62 0.84 -15.03
C ALA A 125 8.02 1.07 -14.48
N GLY A 126 8.47 0.18 -13.60
CA GLY A 126 9.77 0.24 -12.92
C GLY A 126 10.99 0.25 -13.85
N SER A 127 10.83 -0.21 -15.10
CA SER A 127 11.82 -0.03 -16.17
C SER A 127 11.12 0.12 -17.53
N GLY A 128 11.83 0.64 -18.51
CA GLY A 128 11.31 0.75 -19.89
C GLY A 128 10.97 -0.61 -20.49
N GLU A 129 11.70 -1.66 -20.15
CA GLU A 129 11.43 -3.04 -20.59
C GLU A 129 10.14 -3.58 -19.97
N GLN A 130 9.87 -3.32 -18.70
CA GLN A 130 8.65 -3.75 -18.03
C GLN A 130 7.41 -3.00 -18.56
N ALA A 131 7.52 -1.68 -18.79
CA ALA A 131 6.43 -0.92 -19.41
C ALA A 131 6.14 -1.43 -20.83
N GLY A 132 7.18 -1.89 -21.54
CA GLY A 132 7.07 -2.56 -22.83
C GLY A 132 6.18 -3.80 -22.79
N ARG A 133 6.28 -4.63 -21.75
CA ARG A 133 5.47 -5.88 -21.64
C ARG A 133 3.96 -5.63 -21.61
N MET A 134 3.49 -4.66 -20.83
CA MET A 134 2.06 -4.31 -20.83
C MET A 134 1.61 -3.83 -22.20
N TYR A 135 2.44 -3.04 -22.86
CA TYR A 135 2.16 -2.54 -24.20
C TYR A 135 2.21 -3.64 -25.26
N GLU A 136 3.13 -4.60 -25.14
CA GLU A 136 3.21 -5.78 -26.01
C GLU A 136 1.92 -6.63 -25.93
N TYR A 137 1.39 -6.92 -24.74
CA TYR A 137 0.08 -7.55 -24.57
C TYR A 137 -1.02 -6.76 -25.28
N LEU A 138 -1.03 -5.44 -25.13
CA LEU A 138 -2.02 -4.59 -25.80
C LEU A 138 -1.91 -4.72 -27.33
N VAL A 139 -0.70 -4.65 -27.89
CA VAL A 139 -0.44 -4.76 -29.32
C VAL A 139 -0.85 -6.14 -29.84
N ASP A 140 -0.57 -7.18 -29.06
CA ASP A 140 -0.97 -8.56 -29.40
C ASP A 140 -2.50 -8.69 -29.50
N PHE A 141 -3.24 -8.14 -28.52
CA PHE A 141 -4.71 -8.09 -28.62
C PHE A 141 -5.19 -7.29 -29.83
N LEU A 142 -4.52 -6.18 -30.17
CA LEU A 142 -4.88 -5.37 -31.32
C LEU A 142 -4.73 -6.16 -32.63
N HIS A 143 -3.68 -6.95 -32.78
CA HIS A 143 -3.47 -7.84 -33.94
C HIS A 143 -4.45 -9.02 -34.01
N HIS A 144 -5.09 -9.38 -32.91
CA HIS A 144 -6.11 -10.44 -32.86
C HIS A 144 -7.55 -9.90 -33.09
N GLY A 145 -7.72 -9.01 -34.07
CA GLY A 145 -9.02 -8.60 -34.57
C GLY A 145 -9.50 -7.24 -34.10
N TYR A 146 -8.64 -6.41 -33.52
CA TYR A 146 -8.99 -5.04 -33.13
C TYR A 146 -8.30 -3.96 -33.98
N GLU A 147 -7.63 -4.32 -35.05
CA GLU A 147 -6.94 -3.38 -35.96
C GLU A 147 -7.92 -2.37 -36.60
N GLU A 148 -9.17 -2.75 -36.81
CA GLU A 148 -10.21 -1.87 -37.32
C GLU A 148 -10.49 -0.64 -36.45
N PHE A 149 -10.18 -0.70 -35.16
CA PHE A 149 -10.35 0.42 -34.22
C PHE A 149 -9.19 1.42 -34.27
N LEU A 150 -8.06 1.04 -34.85
CA LEU A 150 -6.88 1.88 -34.96
C LEU A 150 -6.99 2.92 -36.07
N SER A 151 -6.50 4.13 -35.81
CA SER A 151 -6.35 5.17 -36.82
C SER A 151 -5.11 4.98 -37.72
N LYS A 152 -4.09 4.30 -37.20
CA LYS A 152 -2.83 3.93 -37.85
C LYS A 152 -2.20 2.74 -37.13
N PRO A 153 -1.29 1.98 -37.78
CA PRO A 153 -0.59 0.88 -37.14
C PRO A 153 0.08 1.30 -35.82
N PRO A 154 0.15 0.39 -34.82
CA PRO A 154 0.83 0.66 -33.55
C PRO A 154 2.31 1.04 -33.78
N LEU A 155 2.78 2.05 -33.07
CA LEU A 155 4.20 2.36 -32.99
C LEU A 155 4.85 1.59 -31.84
N LYS A 156 6.17 1.65 -31.70
CA LYS A 156 6.93 0.92 -30.67
C LYS A 156 6.44 1.18 -29.24
N SER A 157 5.95 2.38 -28.93
CA SER A 157 5.52 2.77 -27.58
C SER A 157 4.19 3.51 -27.53
N LYS A 158 3.48 3.60 -28.66
CA LYS A 158 2.26 4.41 -28.77
C LYS A 158 1.31 3.86 -29.81
N CYS A 159 0.00 3.89 -29.50
CA CYS A 159 -1.05 3.64 -30.48
C CYS A 159 -2.18 4.67 -30.38
N HIS A 160 -2.90 4.85 -31.50
CA HIS A 160 -3.98 5.80 -31.65
C HIS A 160 -5.22 5.11 -32.20
N PHE A 161 -6.36 5.41 -31.61
CA PHE A 161 -7.65 4.86 -32.00
C PHE A 161 -8.48 5.87 -32.80
N LYS A 162 -9.37 5.37 -33.65
CA LYS A 162 -10.26 6.20 -34.48
C LYS A 162 -11.20 7.09 -33.68
N ASN A 163 -11.55 6.70 -32.43
CA ASN A 163 -12.40 7.46 -31.53
C ASN A 163 -11.67 8.54 -30.73
N GLY A 164 -10.41 8.87 -31.09
CA GLY A 164 -9.60 9.88 -30.43
C GLY A 164 -8.81 9.40 -29.22
N SER A 165 -9.01 8.16 -28.78
CA SER A 165 -8.25 7.57 -27.67
C SER A 165 -6.81 7.29 -28.06
N SER A 166 -5.91 7.27 -27.07
CA SER A 166 -4.50 6.88 -27.30
C SER A 166 -3.88 6.20 -26.09
N THR A 167 -2.92 5.34 -26.35
CA THR A 167 -2.06 4.75 -25.33
C THR A 167 -0.61 5.07 -25.62
N GLU A 168 0.18 5.38 -24.58
CA GLU A 168 1.60 5.67 -24.71
C GLU A 168 2.36 5.16 -23.47
N VAL A 169 3.52 4.56 -23.72
CA VAL A 169 4.47 4.14 -22.67
C VAL A 169 5.32 5.34 -22.28
N LEU A 170 5.35 5.66 -21.00
CA LEU A 170 6.20 6.72 -20.45
C LEU A 170 7.55 6.15 -20.00
N THR A 171 8.59 6.94 -20.17
CA THR A 171 9.90 6.64 -19.57
C THR A 171 9.86 6.90 -18.06
N GLN A 172 10.64 6.13 -17.30
CA GLN A 172 10.76 6.30 -15.85
C GLN A 172 11.62 7.54 -15.51
N SER A 173 11.03 8.71 -15.71
CA SER A 173 11.63 9.97 -15.29
C SER A 173 10.54 10.94 -14.82
N ALA A 174 10.81 11.69 -13.77
CA ALA A 174 9.88 12.70 -13.26
C ALA A 174 9.50 13.73 -14.34
N THR A 175 10.40 14.02 -15.29
CA THR A 175 10.16 14.96 -16.39
C THR A 175 9.15 14.41 -17.39
N SER A 176 9.23 13.12 -17.78
CA SER A 176 8.28 12.51 -18.73
C SER A 176 6.88 12.38 -18.18
N VAL A 177 6.77 12.24 -16.85
CA VAL A 177 5.50 12.09 -16.14
C VAL A 177 4.83 13.44 -15.91
N ARG A 178 5.61 14.48 -15.58
CA ARG A 178 5.10 15.84 -15.38
C ARG A 178 4.51 16.43 -16.68
N GLY A 179 3.44 17.22 -16.56
CA GLY A 179 2.77 17.87 -17.69
C GLY A 179 1.81 16.98 -18.47
N GLN A 180 1.58 15.75 -18.06
CA GLN A 180 0.54 14.90 -18.61
C GLN A 180 -0.83 15.29 -18.00
N HIS A 181 -1.87 15.33 -18.84
CA HIS A 181 -3.27 15.51 -18.43
C HIS A 181 -4.08 14.37 -19.06
N ILE A 182 -4.18 13.28 -18.37
CA ILE A 182 -4.68 12.00 -18.87
C ILE A 182 -5.80 11.45 -17.99
N GLN A 183 -6.65 10.59 -18.53
CA GLN A 183 -7.72 9.98 -17.77
C GLN A 183 -7.28 8.70 -17.06
N ARG A 184 -6.31 7.99 -17.61
CA ARG A 184 -5.83 6.71 -17.05
C ARG A 184 -4.31 6.66 -16.97
N LEU A 185 -3.79 6.40 -15.78
CA LEU A 185 -2.39 6.08 -15.55
C LEU A 185 -2.29 4.67 -14.96
N ARG A 186 -1.59 3.77 -15.65
CA ARG A 186 -1.30 2.43 -15.16
C ARG A 186 0.16 2.32 -14.79
N CYS A 187 0.41 2.19 -13.49
CA CYS A 187 1.75 2.04 -12.91
C CYS A 187 1.99 0.57 -12.62
N ASP A 188 2.81 -0.10 -13.41
CA ASP A 188 3.14 -1.52 -13.27
C ASP A 188 4.48 -1.72 -12.56
N GLU A 189 4.58 -2.73 -11.71
CA GLU A 189 5.73 -3.06 -10.87
C GLU A 189 6.22 -1.86 -10.02
N VAL A 190 5.27 -1.21 -9.35
CA VAL A 190 5.50 0.02 -8.55
C VAL A 190 6.53 -0.18 -7.44
N GLU A 191 6.73 -1.41 -6.95
CA GLU A 191 7.77 -1.74 -5.98
C GLU A 191 9.18 -1.31 -6.45
N LEU A 192 9.38 -1.17 -7.76
CA LEU A 192 10.66 -0.80 -8.37
C LEU A 192 10.75 0.68 -8.76
N PHE A 193 9.76 1.50 -8.39
CA PHE A 193 9.77 2.93 -8.72
C PHE A 193 10.70 3.73 -7.81
N GLU A 194 11.34 4.73 -8.39
CA GLU A 194 11.94 5.81 -7.63
C GLU A 194 10.84 6.68 -7.00
N GLU A 195 11.04 7.13 -5.77
CA GLU A 195 10.02 7.92 -5.04
C GLU A 195 9.64 9.21 -5.75
N GLU A 196 10.61 9.89 -6.39
CA GLU A 196 10.35 11.13 -7.13
C GLU A 196 9.45 10.89 -8.34
N VAL A 197 9.62 9.78 -9.04
CA VAL A 197 8.80 9.38 -10.19
C VAL A 197 7.38 9.09 -9.73
N PHE A 198 7.22 8.33 -8.65
CA PHE A 198 5.90 8.05 -8.09
C PHE A 198 5.21 9.30 -7.55
N ALA A 199 5.95 10.20 -6.89
CA ALA A 199 5.42 11.48 -6.43
C ALA A 199 4.92 12.35 -7.60
N ALA A 200 5.63 12.38 -8.73
CA ALA A 200 5.20 13.09 -9.93
C ALA A 200 3.95 12.44 -10.56
N ALA A 201 3.86 11.10 -10.56
CA ALA A 201 2.76 10.34 -11.12
C ALA A 201 1.40 10.67 -10.47
N LYS A 202 1.37 10.97 -9.19
CA LYS A 202 0.14 11.32 -8.44
C LYS A 202 -0.62 12.56 -8.97
N PHE A 203 0.01 13.39 -9.79
CA PHE A 203 -0.58 14.65 -10.28
C PHE A 203 -0.89 14.63 -11.78
N THR A 204 -0.85 13.47 -12.43
CA THR A 204 -0.99 13.39 -13.90
C THR A 204 -2.41 13.14 -14.37
N THR A 205 -3.26 12.56 -13.52
CA THR A 205 -4.61 12.17 -13.90
C THR A 205 -5.61 13.30 -13.71
N GLN A 206 -6.47 13.51 -14.73
CA GLN A 206 -7.52 14.53 -14.72
C GLN A 206 -8.77 14.01 -15.42
N SER A 207 -9.94 14.15 -14.78
CA SER A 207 -11.22 13.78 -15.38
C SER A 207 -11.58 14.74 -16.52
N LYS A 208 -11.99 14.19 -17.65
CA LYS A 208 -12.36 14.94 -18.85
C LYS A 208 -13.29 14.13 -19.74
N ASP A 209 -14.13 14.81 -20.51
CA ASP A 209 -15.01 14.21 -21.54
C ASP A 209 -15.93 13.10 -20.98
N GLY A 210 -16.41 13.25 -19.74
CA GLY A 210 -17.26 12.27 -19.07
C GLY A 210 -16.50 11.04 -18.53
N ILE A 211 -15.15 11.00 -18.66
CA ILE A 211 -14.31 9.93 -18.13
C ILE A 211 -13.75 10.38 -16.78
N THR A 212 -14.09 9.67 -15.72
CA THR A 212 -13.50 9.89 -14.38
C THR A 212 -12.05 9.42 -14.39
N ALA A 213 -11.13 10.26 -13.94
CA ALA A 213 -9.71 9.94 -13.90
C ALA A 213 -9.40 8.81 -12.90
N GLY A 214 -8.35 8.06 -13.16
CA GLY A 214 -7.90 7.02 -12.26
C GLY A 214 -6.43 6.63 -12.46
N MET A 215 -5.76 6.40 -11.33
CA MET A 215 -4.40 5.86 -11.25
C MET A 215 -4.48 4.44 -10.70
N GLU A 216 -3.98 3.49 -11.45
CA GLU A 216 -3.92 2.09 -11.06
C GLU A 216 -2.48 1.75 -10.66
N VAL A 217 -2.28 1.39 -9.38
CA VAL A 217 -0.99 0.99 -8.81
C VAL A 217 -0.93 -0.53 -8.77
N ILE A 218 -0.05 -1.13 -9.57
CA ILE A 218 -0.03 -2.57 -9.81
C ILE A 218 1.34 -3.11 -9.42
N SER A 219 1.40 -4.05 -8.47
CA SER A 219 2.67 -4.70 -8.09
C SER A 219 2.46 -6.00 -7.31
N THR A 220 3.54 -6.79 -7.19
CA THR A 220 3.78 -7.66 -6.04
C THR A 220 4.25 -6.79 -4.86
N MET A 221 4.23 -7.32 -3.65
CA MET A 221 4.88 -6.72 -2.48
C MET A 221 5.97 -7.70 -2.02
N HIS A 222 7.17 -7.53 -2.52
CA HIS A 222 8.27 -8.47 -2.26
C HIS A 222 9.40 -7.86 -1.42
N GLN A 223 9.43 -6.54 -1.27
CA GLN A 223 10.41 -5.86 -0.45
C GLN A 223 9.79 -5.46 0.91
N PRO A 224 10.41 -5.86 2.03
CA PRO A 224 10.06 -5.29 3.33
C PRO A 224 10.30 -3.78 3.28
N TYR A 225 9.38 -3.00 3.83
CA TYR A 225 9.46 -1.52 3.89
C TYR A 225 9.48 -0.81 2.51
N GLY A 226 9.19 -1.54 1.44
CA GLY A 226 9.17 -1.02 0.08
C GLY A 226 8.02 -0.04 -0.20
N LEU A 227 8.06 0.56 -1.39
CA LEU A 227 7.07 1.54 -1.80
C LEU A 227 5.64 0.95 -1.80
N MET A 228 5.48 -0.29 -2.26
CA MET A 228 4.18 -0.96 -2.31
C MET A 228 3.57 -1.16 -0.90
N GLN A 229 4.40 -1.51 0.10
CA GLN A 229 3.93 -1.64 1.47
C GLN A 229 3.41 -0.30 2.02
N ARG A 230 4.12 0.80 1.79
CA ARG A 230 3.69 2.14 2.21
C ARG A 230 2.39 2.57 1.54
N ILE A 231 2.23 2.29 0.24
CA ILE A 231 1.00 2.59 -0.51
C ILE A 231 -0.19 1.79 0.05
N VAL A 232 -0.01 0.49 0.27
CA VAL A 232 -1.07 -0.38 0.82
C VAL A 232 -1.46 0.04 2.23
N THR A 233 -0.48 0.40 3.08
CA THR A 233 -0.76 0.86 4.45
C THR A 233 -1.55 2.17 4.45
N SER A 234 -1.20 3.11 3.57
CA SER A 234 -1.90 4.41 3.49
C SER A 234 -3.27 4.34 2.78
N ALA A 235 -3.56 3.25 2.07
CA ALA A 235 -4.78 3.12 1.25
C ALA A 235 -6.07 3.31 2.06
N SER A 236 -6.12 2.80 3.29
CA SER A 236 -7.28 2.92 4.18
C SER A 236 -7.58 4.37 4.60
N GLN A 237 -6.56 5.23 4.66
CA GLN A 237 -6.71 6.65 5.01
C GLN A 237 -7.39 7.45 3.90
N TYR A 238 -7.19 7.02 2.65
CA TYR A 238 -7.70 7.71 1.46
C TYR A 238 -8.90 7.00 0.84
N GLY A 239 -9.36 5.88 1.42
CA GLY A 239 -10.47 5.10 0.88
C GLY A 239 -10.16 4.46 -0.48
N THR A 240 -8.88 4.28 -0.83
CA THR A 240 -8.45 3.67 -2.09
C THR A 240 -8.68 2.16 -2.04
N PRO A 241 -9.46 1.57 -2.95
CA PRO A 241 -9.72 0.14 -2.96
C PRO A 241 -8.45 -0.66 -3.29
N ILE A 242 -8.27 -1.77 -2.57
CA ILE A 242 -7.19 -2.72 -2.80
C ILE A 242 -7.79 -3.99 -3.38
N PHE A 243 -7.35 -4.38 -4.59
CA PHE A 243 -7.65 -5.67 -5.20
C PHE A 243 -6.49 -6.61 -4.95
N LYS A 244 -6.71 -7.57 -4.06
CA LYS A 244 -5.69 -8.52 -3.64
C LYS A 244 -6.08 -9.93 -4.06
N TRP A 245 -5.16 -10.65 -4.70
CA TRP A 245 -5.29 -12.09 -4.95
C TRP A 245 -3.94 -12.78 -4.92
N CYS A 246 -3.93 -14.04 -4.56
CA CYS A 246 -2.73 -14.87 -4.52
C CYS A 246 -2.86 -16.06 -5.49
N ILE A 247 -1.92 -16.96 -5.42
CA ILE A 247 -1.90 -18.15 -6.29
C ILE A 247 -3.20 -18.96 -6.22
N TRP A 248 -3.91 -18.97 -5.09
CA TRP A 248 -5.12 -19.79 -4.94
C TRP A 248 -6.29 -19.30 -5.78
N GLU A 249 -6.36 -18.01 -6.09
CA GLU A 249 -7.36 -17.43 -6.98
C GLU A 249 -7.08 -17.73 -8.47
N VAL A 250 -5.81 -18.01 -8.81
CA VAL A 250 -5.37 -18.16 -10.23
C VAL A 250 -4.81 -19.54 -10.57
N ILE A 251 -4.68 -20.45 -9.60
CA ILE A 251 -4.22 -21.83 -9.84
C ILE A 251 -5.31 -22.68 -10.49
N GLU A 252 -4.91 -23.67 -11.28
CA GLU A 252 -5.83 -24.62 -11.86
C GLU A 252 -6.56 -25.45 -10.78
N LYS A 253 -7.73 -25.98 -11.14
CA LYS A 253 -8.50 -26.84 -10.24
C LYS A 253 -7.73 -28.13 -9.93
N CYS A 254 -7.50 -28.39 -8.64
CA CYS A 254 -6.87 -29.63 -8.20
C CYS A 254 -7.86 -30.79 -8.25
N THR A 255 -7.57 -31.77 -9.10
CA THR A 255 -8.34 -33.02 -9.25
C THR A 255 -7.40 -34.22 -9.09
N GLY A 256 -7.78 -35.20 -8.27
CA GLY A 256 -7.11 -36.51 -8.20
C GLY A 256 -5.75 -36.53 -7.46
N ARG A 257 -5.27 -35.46 -6.86
CA ARG A 257 -4.00 -35.47 -6.07
C ARG A 257 -4.23 -35.91 -4.63
N ASN A 258 -3.29 -36.71 -4.13
CA ASN A 258 -3.25 -37.05 -2.70
C ASN A 258 -2.74 -35.86 -1.89
N CYS A 259 -3.63 -35.23 -1.09
CA CYS A 259 -3.30 -34.07 -0.30
C CYS A 259 -2.23 -34.32 0.77
N SER A 260 -2.18 -35.52 1.36
CA SER A 260 -1.21 -35.87 2.42
C SER A 260 0.24 -35.91 1.91
N GLN A 261 0.44 -36.10 0.62
CA GLN A 261 1.74 -36.16 -0.05
C GLN A 261 2.03 -34.89 -0.89
N CYS A 262 1.09 -33.94 -0.93
CA CYS A 262 1.22 -32.74 -1.76
C CYS A 262 2.13 -31.71 -1.06
N PRO A 263 3.24 -31.25 -1.67
CA PRO A 263 4.10 -30.24 -1.08
C PRO A 263 3.40 -28.93 -0.75
N LEU A 264 2.35 -28.56 -1.51
CA LEU A 264 1.57 -27.35 -1.28
C LEU A 264 0.57 -27.47 -0.13
N TRP A 265 0.39 -28.64 0.48
CA TRP A 265 -0.71 -28.90 1.41
C TRP A 265 -0.73 -27.93 2.61
N GLN A 266 0.42 -27.60 3.17
CA GLN A 266 0.53 -26.71 4.33
C GLN A 266 -0.12 -25.34 4.05
N ASP A 267 0.04 -24.78 2.85
CA ASP A 267 -0.52 -23.48 2.48
C ASP A 267 -1.89 -23.60 1.79
N CYS A 268 -2.07 -24.71 1.06
CA CYS A 268 -3.28 -24.98 0.29
C CYS A 268 -4.49 -25.30 1.16
N GLY A 269 -4.36 -26.25 2.10
CA GLY A 269 -5.47 -26.67 2.97
C GLY A 269 -6.76 -27.02 2.20
N GLY A 270 -6.64 -27.49 0.94
CA GLY A 270 -7.79 -27.81 0.08
C GLY A 270 -8.29 -26.67 -0.83
N LYS A 271 -7.74 -25.46 -0.75
CA LYS A 271 -8.14 -24.27 -1.53
C LYS A 271 -8.16 -24.54 -3.05
N ALA A 272 -7.12 -25.21 -3.57
CA ALA A 272 -7.00 -25.51 -4.99
C ALA A 272 -8.12 -26.42 -5.55
N LYS A 273 -8.86 -27.15 -4.72
CA LYS A 273 -10.02 -27.93 -5.15
C LYS A 273 -11.17 -27.05 -5.64
N ASN A 274 -11.27 -25.83 -5.13
CA ASN A 274 -12.28 -24.84 -5.48
C ASN A 274 -11.81 -23.82 -6.52
N ALA A 275 -10.51 -23.83 -6.85
CA ALA A 275 -9.91 -22.94 -7.84
C ALA A 275 -10.41 -23.25 -9.27
N ALA A 276 -10.22 -22.28 -10.16
CA ALA A 276 -10.54 -22.42 -11.58
C ALA A 276 -9.64 -21.48 -12.41
N GLY A 277 -8.37 -21.41 -12.07
CA GLY A 277 -7.39 -20.55 -12.75
C GLY A 277 -6.57 -21.29 -13.79
N TYR A 278 -5.46 -20.67 -14.18
CA TYR A 278 -4.61 -21.09 -15.29
C TYR A 278 -3.21 -21.55 -14.86
N LEU A 279 -2.74 -21.16 -13.66
CA LEU A 279 -1.42 -21.57 -13.17
C LEU A 279 -1.39 -23.07 -12.89
N LYS A 280 -0.41 -23.75 -13.44
CA LYS A 280 -0.27 -25.21 -13.24
C LYS A 280 0.23 -25.53 -11.83
N ILE A 281 -0.38 -26.53 -11.21
CA ILE A 281 -0.01 -26.95 -9.85
C ILE A 281 1.46 -27.41 -9.81
N ASP A 282 1.94 -28.11 -10.82
CA ASP A 282 3.31 -28.60 -10.87
C ASP A 282 4.34 -27.47 -11.03
N ASP A 283 3.99 -26.41 -11.75
CA ASP A 283 4.83 -25.21 -11.84
C ASP A 283 4.91 -24.51 -10.48
N CYS A 284 3.80 -24.40 -9.78
CA CYS A 284 3.75 -23.82 -8.44
C CYS A 284 4.59 -24.63 -7.42
N ILE A 285 4.52 -25.96 -7.47
CA ILE A 285 5.36 -26.85 -6.65
C ILE A 285 6.85 -26.61 -6.97
N THR A 286 7.18 -26.50 -8.24
CA THR A 286 8.56 -26.27 -8.68
C THR A 286 9.08 -24.90 -8.22
N GLN A 287 8.26 -23.86 -8.34
CA GLN A 287 8.58 -22.52 -7.88
C GLN A 287 8.75 -22.47 -6.36
N MET A 288 7.87 -23.10 -5.59
CA MET A 288 7.97 -23.20 -4.15
C MET A 288 9.28 -23.84 -3.71
N ARG A 289 9.73 -24.91 -4.37
CA ARG A 289 10.99 -25.60 -4.06
C ARG A 289 12.24 -24.75 -4.35
N ARG A 290 12.15 -23.82 -5.28
CA ARG A 290 13.25 -22.92 -5.67
C ARG A 290 13.31 -21.63 -4.85
N ALA A 291 12.20 -21.27 -4.20
CA ALA A 291 12.09 -20.06 -3.41
C ALA A 291 12.42 -20.29 -1.93
N SER A 292 12.92 -19.28 -1.24
CA SER A 292 12.89 -19.26 0.22
C SER A 292 11.44 -19.21 0.74
N ARG A 293 11.21 -19.59 2.01
CA ARG A 293 9.87 -19.51 2.60
C ARG A 293 9.31 -18.08 2.55
N ALA A 294 10.11 -17.10 2.93
CA ALA A 294 9.75 -15.68 2.89
C ALA A 294 9.42 -15.22 1.46
N GLY A 295 10.25 -15.57 0.47
CA GLY A 295 10.00 -15.25 -0.93
C GLY A 295 8.72 -15.90 -1.46
N TRP A 296 8.45 -17.16 -1.11
CA TRP A 296 7.20 -17.84 -1.46
C TRP A 296 5.97 -17.14 -0.86
N GLU A 297 6.05 -16.77 0.42
CA GLU A 297 4.96 -16.08 1.12
C GLU A 297 4.68 -14.70 0.53
N ALA A 298 5.70 -13.93 0.24
CA ALA A 298 5.56 -12.59 -0.31
C ALA A 298 5.10 -12.61 -1.78
N GLU A 299 5.79 -13.39 -2.63
CA GLU A 299 5.59 -13.36 -4.08
C GLU A 299 4.39 -14.19 -4.55
N MET A 300 4.07 -15.29 -3.86
CA MET A 300 3.04 -16.22 -4.31
C MET A 300 1.79 -16.23 -3.43
N LEU A 301 1.93 -16.07 -2.12
CA LEU A 301 0.80 -16.05 -1.20
C LEU A 301 0.29 -14.65 -0.88
N CYS A 302 0.93 -13.61 -1.42
CA CYS A 302 0.62 -12.20 -1.13
C CYS A 302 0.54 -11.91 0.37
N LYS A 303 1.44 -12.52 1.15
CA LYS A 303 1.66 -12.13 2.52
C LYS A 303 2.59 -10.92 2.54
N ARG A 304 2.49 -10.10 3.58
CA ARG A 304 3.50 -9.05 3.77
C ARG A 304 4.87 -9.70 3.89
N PRO A 305 5.92 -9.15 3.26
CA PRO A 305 7.27 -9.67 3.41
C PRO A 305 7.65 -9.82 4.88
N SER A 306 8.42 -10.86 5.21
CA SER A 306 8.89 -11.07 6.58
C SER A 306 9.73 -9.87 7.01
N ARG A 307 9.52 -9.43 8.22
CA ARG A 307 10.25 -8.32 8.82
C ARG A 307 11.57 -8.86 9.37
N GLU A 308 12.52 -9.12 8.48
CA GLU A 308 13.89 -9.47 8.91
C GLU A 308 14.56 -8.20 9.44
N ASN A 309 15.32 -8.35 10.54
CA ASN A 309 16.07 -7.27 11.19
C ASN A 309 15.24 -6.14 11.81
N VAL A 310 13.95 -6.35 12.13
CA VAL A 310 13.20 -5.36 12.92
C VAL A 310 13.84 -5.18 14.30
N VAL A 311 13.76 -3.94 14.79
CA VAL A 311 14.30 -3.59 16.10
C VAL A 311 13.42 -4.14 17.22
N PHE A 312 12.10 -4.24 17.00
CA PHE A 312 11.11 -4.68 17.98
C PHE A 312 10.33 -5.89 17.46
N ASP A 313 11.02 -7.01 17.28
CA ASP A 313 10.47 -8.26 16.76
C ASP A 313 9.39 -8.89 17.69
N GLU A 314 9.46 -8.60 18.98
CA GLU A 314 8.48 -9.04 19.98
C GLU A 314 7.22 -8.15 20.04
N PHE A 315 7.15 -7.07 19.27
CA PHE A 315 5.97 -6.23 19.21
C PHE A 315 4.85 -6.91 18.43
N ASP A 316 3.76 -7.24 19.12
CA ASP A 316 2.56 -7.83 18.54
C ASP A 316 1.37 -6.86 18.74
N PRO A 317 0.79 -6.30 17.66
CA PRO A 317 -0.39 -5.45 17.77
C PRO A 317 -1.57 -6.10 18.48
N ALA A 318 -1.75 -7.43 18.36
CA ALA A 318 -2.84 -8.14 19.06
C ALA A 318 -2.68 -8.10 20.58
N VAL A 319 -1.46 -7.99 21.08
CA VAL A 319 -1.14 -7.92 22.51
C VAL A 319 -1.05 -6.48 23.01
N HIS A 320 -0.34 -5.62 22.25
CA HIS A 320 0.08 -4.31 22.70
C HIS A 320 -0.85 -3.17 22.28
N VAL A 321 -1.74 -3.37 21.29
CA VAL A 321 -2.69 -2.34 20.85
C VAL A 321 -4.05 -2.61 21.44
N LYS A 322 -4.52 -1.70 22.30
CA LYS A 322 -5.81 -1.81 22.97
C LYS A 322 -6.50 -0.45 23.00
N ALA A 323 -7.83 -0.45 22.90
CA ALA A 323 -8.62 0.75 23.09
C ALA A 323 -8.41 1.27 24.50
N ILE A 324 -7.72 2.39 24.63
CA ILE A 324 -7.44 3.09 25.88
C ILE A 324 -7.73 4.57 25.70
N ASP A 325 -8.35 5.17 26.70
CA ASP A 325 -8.62 6.59 26.77
C ASP A 325 -7.84 7.23 27.92
N PHE A 326 -7.81 8.55 27.93
CA PHE A 326 -7.24 9.34 29.02
C PHE A 326 -7.91 8.99 30.35
N ASN A 327 -7.08 8.74 31.37
CA ASN A 327 -7.52 8.56 32.75
C ASN A 327 -7.05 9.75 33.63
N PRO A 328 -7.96 10.56 34.20
CA PRO A 328 -7.57 11.72 34.99
C PRO A 328 -6.80 11.38 36.28
N ASP A 329 -6.91 10.14 36.77
CA ASP A 329 -6.21 9.71 37.99
C ASP A 329 -4.74 9.33 37.77
N LEU A 330 -4.31 9.22 36.49
CA LEU A 330 -2.94 8.85 36.14
C LEU A 330 -2.13 10.05 35.68
N PRO A 331 -0.84 10.14 36.06
CA PRO A 331 0.04 11.22 35.62
C PRO A 331 0.18 11.20 34.09
N LEU A 332 0.03 12.39 33.49
CA LEU A 332 0.19 12.59 32.06
C LEU A 332 1.58 13.16 31.73
N TYR A 333 2.25 12.51 30.82
CA TYR A 333 3.54 12.93 30.24
C TYR A 333 3.37 13.21 28.75
N ARG A 334 4.25 14.05 28.21
CA ARG A 334 4.40 14.25 26.77
C ARG A 334 5.84 14.01 26.37
N THR A 335 6.03 13.54 25.16
CA THR A 335 7.37 13.38 24.61
C THR A 335 7.42 13.85 23.16
N LEU A 336 8.50 14.52 22.80
CA LEU A 336 8.63 15.25 21.56
C LEU A 336 9.89 14.83 20.81
N ASP A 337 9.75 14.61 19.51
CA ASP A 337 10.86 14.58 18.57
C ASP A 337 10.71 15.71 17.56
N PHE A 338 11.81 16.48 17.33
CA PHE A 338 11.78 17.69 16.51
C PHE A 338 12.06 17.37 15.05
N GLY A 339 11.22 17.87 14.15
CA GLY A 339 11.40 17.81 12.71
C GLY A 339 10.72 18.99 12.01
N PHE A 340 11.21 19.34 10.83
CA PHE A 340 10.56 20.29 9.92
C PHE A 340 10.25 19.66 8.57
N VAL A 341 11.26 19.20 7.84
CA VAL A 341 11.09 18.37 6.63
C VAL A 341 10.64 16.98 7.04
N ASN A 342 11.38 16.38 7.96
CA ASN A 342 10.97 15.18 8.67
C ASN A 342 9.84 15.50 9.65
N PRO A 343 9.01 14.52 10.04
CA PRO A 343 7.89 14.79 10.92
C PRO A 343 8.34 15.25 12.33
N PHE A 344 7.62 16.24 12.82
CA PHE A 344 7.57 16.52 14.26
C PHE A 344 6.60 15.51 14.88
N VAL A 345 6.99 14.89 16.00
CA VAL A 345 6.19 13.92 16.73
C VAL A 345 5.95 14.38 18.17
N CYS A 346 4.70 14.25 18.63
CA CYS A 346 4.35 14.37 20.04
C CYS A 346 3.53 13.15 20.44
N LEU A 347 3.90 12.48 21.52
CA LEU A 347 3.15 11.39 22.13
C LEU A 347 2.63 11.82 23.51
N TRP A 348 1.36 11.48 23.82
CA TRP A 348 0.79 11.61 25.16
C TRP A 348 0.82 10.25 25.84
N ILE A 349 1.44 10.21 27.03
CA ILE A 349 1.75 8.97 27.72
C ILE A 349 1.28 9.09 29.17
N GLN A 350 0.60 8.06 29.65
CA GLN A 350 0.27 7.89 31.07
C GLN A 350 1.02 6.70 31.64
N VAL A 351 1.30 6.76 32.93
CA VAL A 351 1.94 5.65 33.66
C VAL A 351 1.01 5.23 34.79
N ASP A 352 0.70 3.94 34.87
CA ASP A 352 -0.14 3.39 35.93
C ASP A 352 0.66 3.16 37.22
N GLU A 353 -0.04 2.80 38.29
CA GLU A 353 0.56 2.55 39.62
C GLU A 353 1.59 1.43 39.63
N ASN A 354 1.51 0.49 38.70
CA ASN A 354 2.43 -0.62 38.55
C ASN A 354 3.61 -0.31 37.61
N GLY A 355 3.67 0.93 37.10
CA GLY A 355 4.70 1.35 36.12
C GLY A 355 4.37 0.95 34.68
N GLY A 356 3.15 0.51 34.41
CA GLY A 356 2.68 0.22 33.05
C GLY A 356 2.54 1.51 32.23
N VAL A 357 3.07 1.50 31.03
CA VAL A 357 3.11 2.64 30.10
C VAL A 357 1.91 2.58 29.16
N ARG A 358 1.15 3.64 29.06
CA ARG A 358 -0.06 3.78 28.23
C ARG A 358 0.13 4.93 27.26
N VAL A 359 0.38 4.67 26.00
CA VAL A 359 0.44 5.71 24.95
C VAL A 359 -0.98 5.95 24.44
N ILE A 360 -1.56 7.09 24.81
CA ILE A 360 -2.99 7.36 24.63
C ILE A 360 -3.33 8.12 23.35
N ASP A 361 -2.40 8.96 22.86
CA ASP A 361 -2.57 9.77 21.65
C ASP A 361 -1.23 10.10 21.01
N GLU A 362 -1.25 10.45 19.71
CA GLU A 362 -0.11 10.93 18.97
C GLU A 362 -0.47 12.14 18.09
N TYR A 363 0.51 12.99 17.87
CA TYR A 363 0.47 14.05 16.86
C TYR A 363 1.72 13.99 16.02
N VAL A 364 1.54 13.87 14.72
CA VAL A 364 2.62 13.78 13.73
C VAL A 364 2.35 14.78 12.61
N ARG A 365 3.31 15.69 12.36
CA ARG A 365 3.17 16.70 11.32
C ARG A 365 4.50 17.22 10.83
N SER A 366 4.68 17.28 9.51
CA SER A 366 5.82 17.91 8.84
C SER A 366 5.49 19.33 8.36
N ARG A 367 6.51 20.11 8.04
CA ARG A 367 6.43 21.43 7.42
C ARG A 367 5.57 22.44 8.21
N ALA A 368 5.71 22.42 9.51
CA ALA A 368 5.09 23.39 10.40
C ALA A 368 6.13 23.97 11.38
N THR A 369 5.91 25.19 11.84
CA THR A 369 6.80 25.84 12.81
C THR A 369 6.50 25.37 14.24
N ILE A 370 7.44 25.57 15.15
CA ILE A 370 7.27 25.22 16.57
C ILE A 370 6.04 25.90 17.18
N ASN A 371 5.74 27.16 16.79
CA ASN A 371 4.53 27.84 17.21
C ASN A 371 3.23 27.12 16.87
N VAL A 372 3.17 26.52 15.68
CA VAL A 372 2.01 25.72 15.25
C VAL A 372 1.93 24.44 16.07
N HIS A 373 3.06 23.77 16.29
CA HIS A 373 3.13 22.57 17.10
C HIS A 373 2.74 22.86 18.56
N ALA A 374 3.23 23.93 19.14
CA ALA A 374 2.90 24.31 20.52
C ALA A 374 1.40 24.52 20.72
N LYS A 375 0.74 25.24 19.80
CA LYS A 375 -0.72 25.45 19.85
C LYS A 375 -1.48 24.13 19.76
N GLU A 376 -1.08 23.25 18.87
CA GLU A 376 -1.70 21.94 18.70
C GLU A 376 -1.51 21.05 19.94
N ILE A 377 -0.31 21.02 20.51
CA ILE A 377 -0.01 20.30 21.75
C ILE A 377 -0.90 20.79 22.88
N MET A 378 -1.01 22.11 23.06
CA MET A 378 -1.86 22.67 24.11
C MET A 378 -3.35 22.34 23.90
N SER A 379 -3.84 22.41 22.66
CA SER A 379 -5.25 22.15 22.35
C SER A 379 -5.63 20.68 22.55
N ARG A 380 -4.71 19.73 22.34
CA ARG A 380 -4.91 18.30 22.51
C ARG A 380 -4.64 17.79 23.91
N THR A 381 -3.93 18.55 24.73
CA THR A 381 -3.62 18.14 26.10
C THR A 381 -4.89 18.23 26.96
N PRO A 382 -5.39 17.12 27.53
CA PRO A 382 -6.71 17.08 28.21
C PRO A 382 -6.73 17.70 29.59
N ILE A 383 -5.59 18.19 30.08
CA ILE A 383 -5.44 18.84 31.39
C ILE A 383 -4.67 20.17 31.24
N SER A 384 -4.75 21.03 32.28
CA SER A 384 -3.96 22.26 32.31
C SER A 384 -2.46 21.97 32.34
N GLU A 385 -1.68 22.85 31.74
CA GLU A 385 -0.23 22.70 31.58
C GLU A 385 0.51 22.44 32.90
N GLU A 386 0.06 23.09 33.97
CA GLU A 386 0.61 22.93 35.33
C GLU A 386 0.42 21.53 35.92
N ASN A 387 -0.56 20.79 35.44
CA ASN A 387 -0.86 19.40 35.86
C ASN A 387 -0.16 18.35 35.00
N VAL A 388 0.54 18.75 33.93
CA VAL A 388 1.36 17.82 33.12
C VAL A 388 2.59 17.41 33.94
N ALA A 389 2.74 16.11 34.20
CA ALA A 389 3.82 15.57 35.03
C ALA A 389 5.22 15.81 34.43
N GLY A 390 5.29 15.91 33.11
CA GLY A 390 6.53 16.29 32.42
C GLY A 390 6.41 16.20 30.90
N THR A 391 7.17 17.06 30.23
CA THR A 391 7.36 17.01 28.77
C THR A 391 8.83 16.74 28.49
N PHE A 392 9.12 15.70 27.70
CA PHE A 392 10.48 15.29 27.37
C PHE A 392 10.76 15.52 25.90
N CYS A 393 12.00 15.79 25.53
CA CYS A 393 12.36 16.05 24.15
C CYS A 393 13.79 15.62 23.81
N ASP A 394 14.14 15.72 22.51
CA ASP A 394 15.51 15.58 22.03
C ASP A 394 16.41 16.68 22.63
N PRO A 395 17.57 16.32 23.18
CA PRO A 395 18.61 17.27 23.58
C PRO A 395 19.02 18.23 22.44
N ALA A 396 18.98 17.83 21.17
CA ALA A 396 19.30 18.66 20.02
C ALA A 396 18.36 19.88 19.87
N GLY A 397 17.13 19.82 20.39
CA GLY A 397 16.19 20.93 20.38
C GLY A 397 16.64 22.16 21.14
N LYS A 398 17.74 22.08 21.93
CA LYS A 398 18.39 23.22 22.59
C LYS A 398 19.29 24.04 21.65
N SER A 399 19.70 23.46 20.52
CA SER A 399 20.56 24.13 19.55
C SER A 399 19.87 25.36 18.99
N VAL A 400 20.57 26.49 18.98
CA VAL A 400 20.06 27.75 18.45
C VAL A 400 20.12 27.67 16.93
N ASN A 401 19.05 28.06 16.26
CA ASN A 401 19.01 28.22 14.82
C ASN A 401 19.61 29.56 14.45
N ASP A 402 20.65 29.59 13.63
CA ASP A 402 21.40 30.79 13.25
C ASP A 402 20.54 31.81 12.49
N VAL A 403 19.46 31.39 11.84
CA VAL A 403 18.55 32.27 11.08
C VAL A 403 17.55 32.98 12.03
N THR A 404 16.99 32.23 12.99
CA THR A 404 15.95 32.75 13.88
C THR A 404 16.45 33.27 15.22
N GLY A 405 17.71 32.96 15.59
CA GLY A 405 18.30 33.31 16.87
C GLY A 405 17.63 32.65 18.09
N THR A 406 16.74 31.69 17.88
CA THR A 406 16.02 30.94 18.90
C THR A 406 16.21 29.44 18.78
N SER A 407 15.81 28.69 19.81
CA SER A 407 15.82 27.22 19.77
C SER A 407 14.40 26.67 19.94
N ALA A 408 14.13 25.45 19.44
CA ALA A 408 12.84 24.80 19.61
C ALA A 408 12.40 24.73 21.08
N VAL A 409 13.33 24.45 21.98
CA VAL A 409 13.09 24.44 23.43
C VAL A 409 12.70 25.82 23.96
N ARG A 410 13.39 26.89 23.53
CA ARG A 410 13.07 28.25 23.98
C ARG A 410 11.68 28.66 23.46
N GLU A 411 11.35 28.30 22.26
CA GLU A 411 10.06 28.63 21.66
C GLU A 411 8.89 27.88 22.31
N LEU A 412 9.05 26.60 22.65
CA LEU A 412 8.06 25.85 23.45
C LEU A 412 7.85 26.48 24.83
N ARG A 413 8.93 26.90 25.49
CA ARG A 413 8.85 27.59 26.79
C ARG A 413 8.13 28.92 26.72
N SER A 414 8.28 29.68 25.65
CA SER A 414 7.53 30.93 25.47
C SER A 414 6.01 30.72 25.35
N HIS A 415 5.60 29.49 25.02
CA HIS A 415 4.19 29.05 25.05
C HIS A 415 3.79 28.39 26.38
N GLY A 416 4.63 28.40 27.40
CA GLY A 416 4.36 27.79 28.70
C GLY A 416 4.65 26.28 28.78
N ILE A 417 5.17 25.67 27.70
CA ILE A 417 5.50 24.23 27.68
C ILE A 417 6.92 24.03 28.19
N GLU A 418 7.06 23.64 29.46
CA GLU A 418 8.36 23.33 30.07
C GLU A 418 8.85 21.95 29.61
N VAL A 419 10.04 21.90 28.98
CA VAL A 419 10.63 20.66 28.45
C VAL A 419 11.90 20.29 29.20
N LYS A 420 12.04 18.98 29.42
CA LYS A 420 13.20 18.35 30.07
C LYS A 420 13.84 17.38 29.09
N PHE A 421 15.13 17.18 29.12
CA PHE A 421 15.86 16.25 28.29
C PHE A 421 17.10 15.70 28.98
N ARG A 422 17.44 14.47 28.59
CA ARG A 422 18.65 13.78 29.04
C ARG A 422 19.38 13.21 27.84
N ARG A 423 20.70 13.34 27.82
CA ARG A 423 21.53 12.67 26.81
C ARG A 423 21.56 11.16 27.08
N SER A 424 21.43 10.36 26.04
CA SER A 424 21.52 8.89 26.09
C SER A 424 22.03 8.34 24.77
N LYS A 425 22.50 7.12 24.82
CA LYS A 425 22.80 6.36 23.60
C LYS A 425 21.48 5.82 23.01
N ILE A 426 21.41 5.69 21.68
CA ILE A 426 20.23 5.17 21.00
C ILE A 426 19.90 3.76 21.49
N LEU A 427 20.90 2.88 21.57
CA LEU A 427 20.71 1.49 22.00
C LEU A 427 20.20 1.37 23.46
N GLU A 428 20.60 2.29 24.36
CA GLU A 428 20.07 2.31 25.72
C GLU A 428 18.55 2.51 25.74
N GLY A 429 18.06 3.45 24.92
CA GLY A 429 16.63 3.71 24.84
C GLY A 429 15.84 2.62 24.11
N ILE A 430 16.43 2.00 23.09
CA ILE A 430 15.83 0.85 22.41
C ILE A 430 15.64 -0.31 23.39
N GLU A 431 16.65 -0.60 24.22
CA GLU A 431 16.56 -1.66 25.20
C GLU A 431 15.48 -1.43 26.26
N LEU A 432 15.27 -0.17 26.66
CA LEU A 432 14.19 0.19 27.57
C LEU A 432 12.80 -0.04 26.92
N ILE A 433 12.66 0.25 25.63
CA ILE A 433 11.41 -0.01 24.88
C ILE A 433 11.19 -1.53 24.73
N ARG A 434 12.21 -2.28 24.33
CA ARG A 434 12.15 -3.75 24.24
C ARG A 434 11.69 -4.39 25.54
N ARG A 435 12.28 -3.96 26.66
CA ARG A 435 11.90 -4.44 27.97
C ARG A 435 10.46 -4.10 28.33
N ALA A 436 9.92 -2.96 27.86
CA ALA A 436 8.53 -2.60 28.08
C ALA A 436 7.59 -3.40 27.18
N ILE A 437 8.00 -3.75 25.96
CA ILE A 437 7.27 -4.63 25.05
C ILE A 437 7.25 -6.05 25.62
N HIS A 438 8.42 -6.62 25.93
CA HIS A 438 8.53 -7.97 26.48
C HIS A 438 9.75 -8.08 27.37
N SER A 439 9.52 -8.13 28.68
CA SER A 439 10.60 -8.23 29.65
C SER A 439 11.08 -9.68 29.80
N GLY A 440 12.30 -9.87 30.32
CA GLY A 440 12.88 -11.19 30.52
C GLY A 440 12.08 -12.13 31.44
N ASP A 441 11.13 -11.60 32.23
CA ASP A 441 10.16 -12.37 33.04
C ASP A 441 8.82 -12.60 32.32
N GLY A 442 8.74 -12.26 31.02
CA GLY A 442 7.57 -12.49 30.18
C GLY A 442 6.43 -11.49 30.34
N LYS A 443 6.68 -10.35 31.01
CA LYS A 443 5.66 -9.33 31.21
C LYS A 443 5.71 -8.26 30.14
N ASN A 444 4.53 -7.79 29.73
CA ASN A 444 4.34 -6.66 28.84
C ASN A 444 3.89 -5.46 29.67
N SER A 445 4.64 -4.37 29.64
CA SER A 445 4.37 -3.18 30.42
C SER A 445 4.01 -1.96 29.59
N ILE A 446 3.81 -2.11 28.27
CA ILE A 446 3.37 -1.05 27.36
C ILE A 446 2.07 -1.43 26.66
N ILE A 447 1.14 -0.47 26.59
CA ILE A 447 -0.10 -0.56 25.82
C ILE A 447 -0.23 0.72 24.99
N ILE A 448 -0.65 0.59 23.75
CA ILE A 448 -0.74 1.70 22.79
C ILE A 448 -2.17 1.81 22.27
N SER A 449 -2.71 3.01 22.25
CA SER A 449 -4.03 3.30 21.67
C SER A 449 -4.00 3.06 20.15
N PRO A 450 -5.05 2.48 19.56
CA PRO A 450 -5.17 2.37 18.09
C PRO A 450 -5.21 3.73 17.37
N LYS A 451 -5.34 4.85 18.12
CA LYS A 451 -5.18 6.22 17.59
C LYS A 451 -3.75 6.51 17.16
N CYS A 452 -2.75 5.87 17.79
CA CYS A 452 -1.31 6.08 17.57
C CYS A 452 -0.79 5.25 16.38
N ARG A 453 -1.32 5.51 15.20
CA ARG A 453 -1.06 4.72 13.98
C ARG A 453 0.39 4.78 13.51
N PHE A 454 1.00 5.98 13.56
CA PHE A 454 2.39 6.17 13.16
C PHE A 454 3.36 5.47 14.11
N LEU A 455 3.09 5.54 15.42
CA LEU A 455 3.90 4.83 16.41
C LEU A 455 3.77 3.31 16.26
N ILE A 456 2.56 2.80 16.05
CA ILE A 456 2.30 1.37 15.83
C ILE A 456 3.07 0.90 14.59
N GLU A 457 2.94 1.62 13.48
CA GLU A 457 3.66 1.31 12.23
C GLU A 457 5.19 1.38 12.44
N ALA A 458 5.67 2.39 13.18
CA ALA A 458 7.09 2.51 13.47
C ALA A 458 7.63 1.34 14.32
N LEU A 459 6.89 0.90 15.34
CA LEU A 459 7.26 -0.29 16.14
C LEU A 459 7.28 -1.56 15.30
N GLU A 460 6.39 -1.64 14.33
CA GLU A 460 6.35 -2.77 13.41
C GLU A 460 7.43 -2.74 12.33
N CYS A 461 7.93 -1.56 11.94
CA CYS A 461 8.73 -1.36 10.72
C CYS A 461 10.16 -0.85 10.98
N TYR A 462 10.48 -0.31 12.15
CA TYR A 462 11.83 0.17 12.46
C TYR A 462 12.83 -0.97 12.46
N HIS A 463 13.91 -0.86 11.66
CA HIS A 463 14.79 -1.98 11.34
C HIS A 463 16.26 -1.59 11.28
N TYR A 464 17.13 -2.61 11.32
CA TYR A 464 18.56 -2.47 11.07
C TYR A 464 18.87 -2.48 9.57
N PRO A 465 19.97 -1.85 9.11
CA PRO A 465 20.38 -1.89 7.71
C PRO A 465 20.57 -3.33 7.21
N GLN A 466 20.07 -3.62 5.99
CA GLN A 466 20.14 -4.98 5.41
C GLN A 466 21.56 -5.46 5.06
N ASN A 467 22.52 -4.53 4.88
CA ASN A 467 23.90 -4.84 4.44
C ASN A 467 24.95 -4.39 5.45
N SER A 468 24.76 -4.61 6.74
CA SER A 468 25.81 -4.30 7.72
C SER A 468 26.95 -5.32 7.73
N CYS A 469 27.75 -5.35 6.64
CA CYS A 469 29.07 -6.01 6.65
C CYS A 469 30.10 -5.28 7.51
N SER A 470 29.77 -4.16 8.09
CA SER A 470 30.60 -3.37 9.01
C SER A 470 29.76 -3.03 10.24
N GLY A 471 29.87 -3.80 11.28
CA GLY A 471 29.64 -3.59 12.70
C GLY A 471 28.84 -2.36 13.23
N THR A 472 27.98 -1.74 12.47
CA THR A 472 27.05 -0.70 12.94
C THR A 472 25.80 -1.36 13.51
N GLU A 473 25.80 -1.56 14.81
CA GLU A 473 24.66 -2.07 15.58
C GLU A 473 23.49 -1.06 15.71
N LEU A 474 23.50 0.03 14.94
CA LEU A 474 22.48 1.08 15.05
C LEU A 474 21.38 0.87 14.00
N PRO A 475 20.10 1.04 14.38
CA PRO A 475 19.00 1.01 13.43
C PRO A 475 19.10 2.07 12.36
N LEU A 476 18.43 1.83 11.23
CA LEU A 476 18.40 2.75 10.09
C LEU A 476 17.63 4.01 10.46
N LYS A 477 18.22 5.18 10.20
CA LYS A 477 17.50 6.46 10.24
C LYS A 477 16.93 6.75 8.86
N ASP A 478 15.69 6.33 8.62
CA ASP A 478 15.00 6.46 7.35
C ASP A 478 14.19 7.77 7.20
N GLY A 479 14.12 8.58 8.29
CA GLY A 479 13.34 9.81 8.34
C GLY A 479 11.83 9.59 8.41
N VAL A 480 11.37 8.36 8.63
CA VAL A 480 9.95 7.99 8.73
C VAL A 480 9.66 7.27 10.03
N TYR A 481 10.26 6.10 10.25
CA TYR A 481 9.99 5.25 11.41
C TYR A 481 10.86 5.59 12.62
N ASP A 482 12.00 6.21 12.41
CA ASP A 482 12.90 6.63 13.50
C ASP A 482 12.29 7.72 14.39
N HIS A 483 11.51 8.65 13.85
CA HIS A 483 10.95 9.79 14.62
C HIS A 483 9.94 9.39 15.71
N PRO A 484 8.90 8.57 15.46
CA PRO A 484 8.01 8.09 16.51
C PRO A 484 8.73 7.26 17.56
N ILE A 485 9.73 6.46 17.14
CA ILE A 485 10.55 5.67 18.07
C ILE A 485 11.46 6.58 18.91
N ASP A 486 12.07 7.59 18.33
CA ASP A 486 12.88 8.55 19.06
C ASP A 486 12.04 9.33 20.10
N ALA A 487 10.82 9.75 19.74
CA ALA A 487 9.88 10.35 20.68
C ALA A 487 9.59 9.39 21.86
N LEU A 488 9.23 8.13 21.60
CA LEU A 488 8.98 7.14 22.64
C LEU A 488 10.24 6.87 23.49
N ARG A 489 11.40 6.81 22.87
CA ARG A 489 12.70 6.62 23.51
C ARG A 489 13.00 7.74 24.51
N TYR A 490 12.72 9.01 24.18
CA TYR A 490 12.93 10.14 25.09
C TYR A 490 12.05 10.03 26.33
N PHE A 491 10.85 9.46 26.23
CA PHE A 491 10.05 9.16 27.40
C PHE A 491 10.78 8.19 28.34
N PHE A 492 11.15 7.01 27.83
CA PHE A 492 11.79 5.99 28.67
C PHE A 492 13.09 6.46 29.30
N ILE A 493 13.91 7.18 28.56
CA ILE A 493 15.20 7.72 29.06
C ILE A 493 15.00 8.74 30.18
N ASN A 494 14.03 9.62 30.08
CA ASN A 494 13.81 10.68 31.07
C ASN A 494 12.97 10.21 32.27
N HIS A 495 12.05 9.28 32.05
CA HIS A 495 11.19 8.72 33.09
C HIS A 495 11.91 7.68 33.95
N SER A 496 12.81 6.88 33.37
CA SER A 496 13.59 5.89 34.13
C SER A 496 14.57 6.61 35.07
N ARG A 497 14.37 6.48 36.39
CA ARG A 497 15.35 6.93 37.37
C ARG A 497 16.63 6.11 37.21
N PRO A 498 17.83 6.73 37.12
CA PRO A 498 19.06 5.98 37.23
C PRO A 498 19.08 5.28 38.60
N ALA A 499 19.29 3.97 38.59
CA ALA A 499 19.58 3.25 39.83
C ALA A 499 20.74 3.99 40.52
N LYS A 500 20.55 4.43 41.77
CA LYS A 500 21.64 4.98 42.57
C LYS A 500 22.62 3.81 42.79
N THR A 501 23.65 3.74 41.97
CA THR A 501 24.80 2.87 42.21
C THR A 501 25.47 3.41 43.48
N SER A 502 25.15 2.81 44.60
CA SER A 502 26.00 2.95 45.80
C SER A 502 27.31 2.23 45.47
N ALA A 503 28.33 3.00 45.09
CA ALA A 503 29.68 2.47 45.01
C ALA A 503 30.08 2.06 46.43
N ARG A 504 29.99 0.76 46.76
CA ARG A 504 30.73 0.18 47.86
C ARG A 504 32.20 0.20 47.43
N ARG A 505 32.96 1.09 48.03
CA ARG A 505 34.42 1.03 48.02
C ARG A 505 34.79 -0.18 48.89
N TYR A 506 35.41 -1.19 48.26
CA TYR A 506 36.20 -2.17 48.95
C TYR A 506 37.61 -1.62 49.15
#